data_cf22acd238865304f6ea470371923899
#
_entry.id   cf22acd238865304f6ea470371923899
#
_cell.length_a   1.000
_cell.length_b   1.000
_cell.length_c   1.000
_cell.angle_alpha   90.00
_cell.angle_beta   90.00
_cell.angle_gamma   90.00
#
_symmetry.space_group_name_H-M   'P 1'
#
loop_
_entity.id
_entity.type
_entity.pdbx_description
1 polymer ?
#
loop_
_entity_poly.entity_id
_entity_poly.type
_entity_poly.pdbx_seq_one_letter_code
_entity_poly.pdbx_strand_id
1 'polypeptide(L)'
;FPPRKMIASTDSFEPSSQDQLPNSKRVYVNGTIHPDVRVGFREISQSPTKSLSGDVKDNSPVRVYDTSGPWGDPDFDGDVAKGLPALRDKWIRDRGDVEEYDGRKAKPLDNGYLSNVHADHATQRDKANRLTEFPGLKHKPLRASAGHPVTQFWYAKQGIITPEMEYIAIRENMGL
;
A
#
# COMPACT_ATOMS: atom_id res chain seq x y z
N PHE A 1 37.62 -21.88 17.28
CA PHE A 1 36.34 -22.11 16.61
C PHE A 1 36.46 -21.59 15.19
N PRO A 2 36.23 -22.42 14.14
CA PRO A 2 36.25 -21.96 12.78
C PRO A 2 34.99 -21.09 12.49
N PRO A 3 35.10 -20.09 11.58
CA PRO A 3 33.96 -19.23 11.24
C PRO A 3 32.89 -20.07 10.53
N ARG A 4 31.66 -19.94 11.04
CA ARG A 4 30.48 -20.56 10.46
C ARG A 4 30.23 -19.93 9.08
N LYS A 5 30.40 -20.69 8.00
CA LYS A 5 29.95 -20.29 6.67
C LYS A 5 28.43 -20.07 6.71
N MET A 6 28.00 -18.83 6.54
CA MET A 6 26.62 -18.57 6.18
C MET A 6 26.39 -19.14 4.78
N ILE A 7 25.53 -20.13 4.70
CA ILE A 7 24.97 -20.58 3.44
C ILE A 7 23.95 -19.49 3.06
N ALA A 8 24.35 -18.59 2.17
CA ALA A 8 23.40 -17.78 1.44
C ALA A 8 22.63 -18.75 0.53
N SER A 9 21.42 -19.14 0.92
CA SER A 9 20.51 -19.76 -0.01
C SER A 9 20.09 -18.66 -0.98
N THR A 10 20.65 -18.72 -2.18
CA THR A 10 20.12 -17.99 -3.34
C THR A 10 18.90 -18.73 -3.87
N ASP A 11 17.92 -18.98 -3.03
CA ASP A 11 16.57 -19.24 -3.51
C ASP A 11 16.04 -17.89 -3.98
N SER A 12 16.19 -17.65 -5.28
CA SER A 12 15.45 -16.62 -5.97
C SER A 12 13.98 -16.87 -5.67
N PHE A 13 13.37 -16.02 -4.85
CA PHE A 13 11.94 -15.97 -4.69
C PHE A 13 11.39 -15.56 -6.06
N GLU A 14 11.03 -16.56 -6.87
CA GLU A 14 10.22 -16.30 -8.05
C GLU A 14 8.84 -15.87 -7.52
N PRO A 15 8.39 -14.64 -7.81
CA PRO A 15 7.05 -14.25 -7.46
C PRO A 15 6.12 -15.23 -8.15
N SER A 16 5.39 -16.04 -7.36
CA SER A 16 4.36 -16.91 -7.90
C SER A 16 3.41 -16.05 -8.70
N SER A 17 3.37 -16.22 -10.01
CA SER A 17 2.45 -15.47 -10.86
C SER A 17 1.05 -15.73 -10.32
N GLN A 18 0.39 -14.66 -9.83
CA GLN A 18 -0.97 -14.77 -9.26
C GLN A 18 -2.02 -15.26 -10.27
N ASP A 19 -1.66 -15.31 -11.53
CA ASP A 19 -2.44 -15.91 -12.61
C ASP A 19 -2.60 -17.43 -12.49
N GLN A 20 -1.89 -18.07 -11.55
CA GLN A 20 -1.97 -19.53 -11.34
C GLN A 20 -3.08 -19.99 -10.39
N LEU A 21 -3.87 -19.08 -9.84
CA LEU A 21 -5.04 -19.47 -9.05
C LEU A 21 -6.19 -19.90 -9.99
N PRO A 22 -6.55 -21.20 -10.04
CA PRO A 22 -7.37 -21.76 -11.12
C PRO A 22 -8.78 -21.18 -11.20
N ASN A 23 -9.31 -20.63 -10.10
CA ASN A 23 -10.68 -20.14 -10.02
C ASN A 23 -10.75 -18.66 -9.62
N SER A 24 -9.62 -17.93 -9.68
CA SER A 24 -9.58 -16.53 -9.25
C SER A 24 -8.67 -15.72 -10.15
N LYS A 25 -9.14 -14.60 -10.64
CA LYS A 25 -8.36 -13.64 -11.42
C LYS A 25 -8.45 -12.25 -10.79
N ARG A 26 -7.38 -11.48 -10.93
CA ARG A 26 -7.39 -10.07 -10.56
C ARG A 26 -8.01 -9.24 -11.67
N VAL A 27 -8.92 -8.36 -11.31
CA VAL A 27 -9.56 -7.41 -12.22
C VAL A 27 -9.47 -6.01 -11.60
N TYR A 28 -9.48 -4.99 -12.46
CA TYR A 28 -9.43 -3.60 -12.00
C TYR A 28 -10.66 -2.85 -12.46
N VAL A 29 -11.13 -1.96 -11.60
CA VAL A 29 -12.18 -0.99 -11.91
C VAL A 29 -11.55 0.40 -11.80
N ASN A 30 -11.63 1.16 -12.88
CA ASN A 30 -11.11 2.51 -12.93
C ASN A 30 -12.14 3.53 -12.45
N GLY A 31 -11.66 4.66 -11.93
CA GLY A 31 -12.50 5.81 -11.63
C GLY A 31 -13.14 6.40 -12.89
N THR A 32 -14.32 6.93 -12.74
CA THR A 32 -15.04 7.66 -13.81
C THR A 32 -14.77 9.15 -13.73
N ILE A 33 -14.56 9.69 -12.54
CA ILE A 33 -14.23 11.10 -12.29
C ILE A 33 -12.71 11.29 -12.37
N HIS A 34 -11.95 10.35 -11.78
CA HIS A 34 -10.49 10.35 -11.78
C HIS A 34 -9.98 9.08 -12.47
N PRO A 35 -9.66 9.13 -13.76
CA PRO A 35 -9.27 7.94 -14.54
C PRO A 35 -8.01 7.22 -14.05
N ASP A 36 -7.17 7.90 -13.27
CA ASP A 36 -5.97 7.35 -12.64
C ASP A 36 -6.26 6.59 -11.33
N VAL A 37 -7.49 6.67 -10.83
CA VAL A 37 -7.96 5.80 -9.73
C VAL A 37 -8.19 4.41 -10.28
N ARG A 38 -7.53 3.42 -9.69
CA ARG A 38 -7.60 2.01 -10.11
C ARG A 38 -7.77 1.13 -8.88
N VAL A 39 -8.92 0.48 -8.77
CA VAL A 39 -9.27 -0.36 -7.62
C VAL A 39 -9.20 -1.83 -8.01
N GLY A 40 -8.40 -2.61 -7.30
CA GLY A 40 -8.20 -4.04 -7.54
C GLY A 40 -9.27 -4.90 -6.86
N PHE A 41 -9.82 -5.85 -7.60
CA PHE A 41 -10.73 -6.87 -7.12
C PHE A 41 -10.25 -8.26 -7.50
N ARG A 42 -10.70 -9.26 -6.76
CA ARG A 42 -10.64 -10.67 -7.13
C ARG A 42 -11.99 -11.10 -7.64
N GLU A 43 -12.02 -11.62 -8.86
CA GLU A 43 -13.20 -12.25 -9.46
C GLU A 43 -13.03 -13.76 -9.33
N ILE A 44 -13.93 -14.38 -8.55
CA ILE A 44 -13.86 -15.79 -8.18
C ILE A 44 -14.95 -16.54 -8.96
N SER A 45 -14.55 -17.49 -9.80
CA SER A 45 -15.46 -18.33 -10.55
C SER A 45 -16.22 -19.26 -9.61
N GLN A 46 -17.52 -19.41 -9.85
CA GLN A 46 -18.40 -20.29 -9.08
C GLN A 46 -18.68 -21.57 -9.85
N SER A 47 -18.75 -22.70 -9.13
CA SER A 47 -19.18 -23.95 -9.73
C SER A 47 -20.67 -23.88 -10.12
N PRO A 48 -21.09 -24.52 -11.23
CA PRO A 48 -22.48 -24.59 -11.62
C PRO A 48 -23.32 -25.29 -10.55
N THR A 49 -24.55 -24.82 -10.37
CA THR A 49 -25.53 -25.46 -9.48
C THR A 49 -26.31 -26.52 -10.25
N LYS A 50 -26.35 -27.74 -9.70
CA LYS A 50 -27.20 -28.83 -10.21
C LYS A 50 -28.48 -28.90 -9.38
N SER A 51 -29.64 -28.86 -10.06
CA SER A 51 -30.93 -29.07 -9.41
C SER A 51 -31.21 -30.56 -9.21
N LEU A 52 -32.20 -30.88 -8.39
CA LEU A 52 -32.68 -32.24 -8.21
C LEU A 52 -33.29 -32.82 -9.50
N SER A 53 -33.79 -32.00 -10.44
CA SER A 53 -34.28 -32.38 -11.76
C SER A 53 -33.16 -32.69 -12.74
N GLY A 54 -31.89 -32.46 -12.39
CA GLY A 54 -30.73 -32.67 -13.25
C GLY A 54 -30.32 -31.44 -14.06
N ASP A 55 -31.06 -30.33 -13.95
CA ASP A 55 -30.74 -29.10 -14.67
C ASP A 55 -29.45 -28.49 -14.09
N VAL A 56 -28.61 -27.98 -14.96
CA VAL A 56 -27.36 -27.31 -14.61
C VAL A 56 -27.49 -25.82 -14.87
N LYS A 57 -27.26 -25.01 -13.86
CA LYS A 57 -27.28 -23.54 -13.96
C LYS A 57 -25.88 -22.99 -13.65
N ASP A 58 -25.33 -22.24 -14.57
CA ASP A 58 -24.08 -21.50 -14.34
C ASP A 58 -24.30 -20.37 -13.34
N ASN A 59 -23.36 -20.21 -12.44
CA ASN A 59 -23.33 -19.13 -11.46
C ASN A 59 -22.39 -18.02 -11.91
N SER A 60 -22.83 -16.77 -11.76
CA SER A 60 -21.97 -15.62 -12.02
C SER A 60 -20.79 -15.60 -11.05
N PRO A 61 -19.60 -15.13 -11.50
CA PRO A 61 -18.47 -14.95 -10.61
C PRO A 61 -18.79 -14.00 -9.45
N VAL A 62 -18.19 -14.27 -8.29
CA VAL A 62 -18.26 -13.38 -7.13
C VAL A 62 -17.04 -12.46 -7.16
N ARG A 63 -17.27 -11.16 -7.00
CA ARG A 63 -16.23 -10.16 -6.93
C ARG A 63 -16.02 -9.73 -5.49
N VAL A 64 -14.76 -9.72 -5.04
CA VAL A 64 -14.35 -9.26 -3.71
C VAL A 64 -13.17 -8.28 -3.84
N TYR A 65 -13.06 -7.34 -2.91
CA TYR A 65 -11.92 -6.42 -2.88
C TYR A 65 -10.62 -7.19 -2.67
N ASP A 66 -9.60 -6.91 -3.48
CA ASP A 66 -8.30 -7.56 -3.37
C ASP A 66 -7.44 -6.89 -2.30
N THR A 67 -7.23 -7.58 -1.18
CA THR A 67 -6.44 -7.10 -0.04
C THR A 67 -4.94 -7.38 -0.16
N SER A 68 -4.47 -8.00 -1.25
CA SER A 68 -3.05 -8.30 -1.45
C SER A 68 -2.20 -7.03 -1.67
N GLY A 69 -2.84 -5.88 -1.84
CA GLY A 69 -2.15 -4.63 -2.07
C GLY A 69 -1.34 -4.66 -3.38
N PRO A 70 -0.12 -4.09 -3.39
CA PRO A 70 0.70 -4.05 -4.60
C PRO A 70 1.20 -5.44 -5.04
N TRP A 71 1.29 -6.41 -4.11
CA TRP A 71 1.76 -7.77 -4.43
C TRP A 71 0.88 -8.51 -5.45
N GLY A 72 -0.34 -8.10 -5.61
CA GLY A 72 -1.23 -8.63 -6.64
C GLY A 72 -1.13 -7.90 -7.98
N ASP A 73 -0.34 -6.86 -8.09
CA ASP A 73 -0.18 -6.09 -9.31
C ASP A 73 0.99 -6.65 -10.13
N PRO A 74 0.78 -7.01 -11.42
CA PRO A 74 1.85 -7.53 -12.28
C PRO A 74 2.96 -6.50 -12.53
N ASP A 75 2.66 -5.20 -12.39
CA ASP A 75 3.62 -4.12 -12.59
C ASP A 75 4.49 -3.84 -11.34
N PHE A 76 4.22 -4.54 -10.21
CA PHE A 76 4.97 -4.37 -8.98
C PHE A 76 6.20 -5.27 -8.94
N ASP A 77 7.38 -4.69 -8.92
CA ASP A 77 8.67 -5.41 -8.93
C ASP A 77 9.09 -6.04 -7.59
N GLY A 78 8.41 -5.67 -6.49
CA GLY A 78 8.70 -6.21 -5.15
C GLY A 78 10.05 -5.79 -4.57
N ASP A 79 10.69 -4.74 -5.11
CA ASP A 79 11.99 -4.27 -4.65
C ASP A 79 11.92 -3.72 -3.21
N VAL A 80 12.55 -4.44 -2.28
CA VAL A 80 12.58 -4.09 -0.86
C VAL A 80 13.24 -2.73 -0.61
N ALA A 81 14.22 -2.33 -1.43
CA ALA A 81 14.90 -1.06 -1.29
C ALA A 81 14.00 0.14 -1.64
N LYS A 82 13.02 -0.05 -2.51
CA LYS A 82 12.02 0.97 -2.86
C LYS A 82 10.86 1.02 -1.87
N GLY A 83 10.64 -0.07 -1.12
CA GLY A 83 9.50 -0.21 -0.22
C GLY A 83 8.17 -0.35 -0.94
N LEU A 84 7.07 -0.21 -0.19
CA LEU A 84 5.73 -0.26 -0.76
C LEU A 84 5.36 1.08 -1.42
N PRO A 85 4.73 1.06 -2.60
CA PRO A 85 4.28 2.28 -3.24
C PRO A 85 3.21 3.01 -2.40
N ALA A 86 3.36 4.32 -2.30
CA ALA A 86 2.40 5.17 -1.59
C ALA A 86 1.20 5.47 -2.51
N LEU A 87 0.14 4.69 -2.41
CA LEU A 87 -1.06 4.76 -3.26
C LEU A 87 -1.60 6.20 -3.43
N ARG A 88 -1.57 7.00 -2.36
CA ARG A 88 -2.17 8.33 -2.34
C ARG A 88 -1.21 9.48 -2.62
N ASP A 89 0.10 9.21 -2.72
CA ASP A 89 1.11 10.28 -2.82
C ASP A 89 0.87 11.17 -4.04
N LYS A 90 0.66 10.54 -5.20
CA LYS A 90 0.34 11.26 -6.44
C LYS A 90 -0.92 12.12 -6.31
N TRP A 91 -2.02 11.55 -5.79
CA TRP A 91 -3.29 12.28 -5.66
C TRP A 91 -3.19 13.48 -4.71
N ILE A 92 -2.41 13.32 -3.62
CA ILE A 92 -2.19 14.39 -2.65
C ILE A 92 -1.37 15.53 -3.29
N ARG A 93 -0.31 15.19 -4.03
CA ARG A 93 0.56 16.19 -4.68
C ARG A 93 -0.14 16.90 -5.84
N ASP A 94 -0.90 16.18 -6.64
CA ASP A 94 -1.64 16.73 -7.78
C ASP A 94 -2.69 17.77 -7.36
N ARG A 95 -3.22 17.70 -6.14
CA ARG A 95 -4.12 18.73 -5.61
C ARG A 95 -3.41 20.07 -5.36
N GLY A 96 -2.11 20.06 -5.12
CA GLY A 96 -1.33 21.29 -4.94
C GLY A 96 -1.61 22.07 -3.64
N ASP A 97 -2.26 21.45 -2.68
CA ASP A 97 -2.69 22.05 -1.41
C ASP A 97 -1.83 21.64 -0.21
N VAL A 98 -0.71 21.00 -0.49
CA VAL A 98 0.25 20.55 0.51
C VAL A 98 1.66 21.04 0.21
N GLU A 99 2.48 21.11 1.24
CA GLU A 99 3.90 21.43 1.14
C GLU A 99 4.74 20.39 1.90
N GLU A 100 5.94 20.12 1.42
CA GLU A 100 6.91 19.29 2.13
C GLU A 100 7.56 20.09 3.27
N TYR A 101 7.82 19.42 4.39
CA TYR A 101 8.56 20.00 5.48
C TYR A 101 9.49 18.96 6.13
N ASP A 102 10.47 19.41 6.90
CA ASP A 102 11.48 18.50 7.47
C ASP A 102 10.96 17.64 8.64
N GLY A 103 9.68 17.77 8.97
CA GLY A 103 9.11 17.08 10.10
C GLY A 103 9.51 17.71 11.44
N ARG A 104 9.13 17.09 12.55
CA ARG A 104 9.60 17.47 13.87
C ARG A 104 10.91 16.76 14.22
N LYS A 105 11.73 17.36 15.04
CA LYS A 105 12.90 16.68 15.59
C LYS A 105 12.45 15.49 16.42
N ALA A 106 13.05 14.31 16.17
CA ALA A 106 12.86 13.15 17.00
C ALA A 106 13.32 13.44 18.44
N LYS A 107 12.53 13.00 19.41
CA LYS A 107 12.87 13.07 20.83
C LYS A 107 13.36 11.69 21.28
N PRO A 108 14.20 11.60 22.33
CA PRO A 108 14.64 10.30 22.84
C PRO A 108 13.49 9.36 23.17
N LEU A 109 12.37 9.89 23.67
CA LEU A 109 11.17 9.12 23.99
C LEU A 109 10.55 8.43 22.76
N ASP A 110 10.67 9.00 21.58
CA ASP A 110 10.16 8.39 20.32
C ASP A 110 10.89 7.08 19.99
N ASN A 111 12.15 6.96 20.44
CA ASN A 111 12.99 5.77 20.28
C ASN A 111 13.00 4.89 21.53
N GLY A 112 12.10 5.11 22.48
CA GLY A 112 12.02 4.34 23.71
C GLY A 112 13.02 4.70 24.79
N TYR A 113 13.76 5.81 24.66
CA TYR A 113 14.71 6.26 25.68
C TYR A 113 14.03 7.17 26.69
N LEU A 114 14.31 6.94 27.99
CA LEU A 114 13.71 7.71 29.08
C LEU A 114 14.28 9.13 29.20
N SER A 115 15.48 9.39 28.67
CA SER A 115 16.14 10.69 28.73
C SER A 115 17.11 10.90 27.57
N ASN A 116 17.53 12.18 27.37
CA ASN A 116 18.56 12.52 26.40
C ASN A 116 19.91 11.84 26.71
N VAL A 117 20.28 11.74 27.98
CA VAL A 117 21.53 11.09 28.40
C VAL A 117 21.53 9.60 27.98
N HIS A 118 20.43 8.91 28.18
CA HIS A 118 20.26 7.52 27.71
C HIS A 118 20.37 7.39 26.19
N ALA A 119 19.75 8.29 25.45
CA ALA A 119 19.78 8.31 24.00
C ALA A 119 21.20 8.58 23.48
N ASP A 120 21.91 9.55 24.06
CA ASP A 120 23.29 9.89 23.69
C ASP A 120 24.25 8.73 23.96
N HIS A 121 24.14 8.10 25.12
CA HIS A 121 24.95 6.92 25.48
C HIS A 121 24.67 5.72 24.52
N ALA A 122 23.41 5.43 24.21
CA ALA A 122 23.05 4.39 23.26
C ALA A 122 23.59 4.71 21.86
N THR A 123 23.44 5.96 21.40
CA THR A 123 23.96 6.42 20.10
C THR A 123 25.48 6.28 19.99
N GLN A 124 26.22 6.57 21.05
CA GLN A 124 27.68 6.41 21.07
C GLN A 124 28.08 4.93 20.99
N ARG A 125 27.36 4.06 21.72
CA ARG A 125 27.62 2.62 21.71
C ARG A 125 27.32 1.99 20.33
N ASP A 126 26.25 2.42 19.69
CA ASP A 126 25.76 1.82 18.46
C ASP A 126 26.45 2.37 17.19
N LYS A 127 27.20 3.47 17.30
CA LYS A 127 27.92 4.08 16.18
C LYS A 127 28.86 3.11 15.45
N ALA A 128 29.45 2.18 16.16
CA ALA A 128 30.40 1.20 15.60
C ALA A 128 29.70 0.06 14.85
N ASN A 129 28.41 -0.22 15.14
CA ASN A 129 27.66 -1.37 14.62
C ASN A 129 26.38 -0.97 13.89
N ARG A 130 26.27 0.29 13.48
CA ARG A 130 25.06 0.77 12.82
C ARG A 130 24.88 0.10 11.46
N LEU A 131 23.72 -0.51 11.26
CA LEU A 131 23.32 -1.00 9.94
C LEU A 131 23.17 0.20 9.00
N THR A 132 23.57 0.02 7.76
CA THR A 132 23.36 1.03 6.71
C THR A 132 21.86 1.20 6.50
N GLU A 133 21.36 2.44 6.57
CA GLU A 133 19.96 2.72 6.25
C GLU A 133 19.69 2.48 4.77
N PHE A 134 18.52 1.92 4.45
CA PHE A 134 18.10 1.77 3.06
C PHE A 134 17.93 3.15 2.43
N PRO A 135 18.61 3.43 1.29
CA PRO A 135 18.36 4.64 0.53
C PRO A 135 16.91 4.61 -0.01
N GLY A 136 16.25 5.74 -0.06
CA GLY A 136 14.90 5.84 -0.64
C GLY A 136 13.73 5.68 0.34
N LEU A 137 13.97 5.17 1.56
CA LEU A 137 12.91 5.11 2.60
C LEU A 137 12.71 6.46 3.34
N LYS A 138 13.53 7.46 3.06
CA LYS A 138 13.41 8.79 3.67
C LYS A 138 12.48 9.66 2.86
N HIS A 139 11.22 9.74 3.29
CA HIS A 139 10.25 10.66 2.73
C HIS A 139 10.09 11.87 3.64
N LYS A 140 10.05 13.06 3.04
CA LYS A 140 9.62 14.25 3.77
C LYS A 140 8.12 14.18 4.00
N PRO A 141 7.63 14.44 5.22
CA PRO A 141 6.20 14.49 5.47
C PRO A 141 5.57 15.69 4.75
N LEU A 142 4.30 15.53 4.43
CA LEU A 142 3.48 16.57 3.84
C LEU A 142 2.61 17.21 4.92
N ARG A 143 2.40 18.52 4.81
CA ARG A 143 1.42 19.25 5.61
C ARG A 143 0.57 20.14 4.73
N ALA A 144 -0.61 20.52 5.22
CA ALA A 144 -1.46 21.46 4.55
C ALA A 144 -0.72 22.80 4.30
N SER A 145 -0.90 23.36 3.13
CA SER A 145 -0.48 24.73 2.83
C SER A 145 -1.17 25.73 3.75
N ALA A 146 -0.53 26.86 4.04
CA ALA A 146 -1.05 27.84 4.99
C ALA A 146 -2.48 28.28 4.63
N GLY A 147 -3.39 28.17 5.59
CA GLY A 147 -4.78 28.57 5.45
C GLY A 147 -5.67 27.63 4.62
N HIS A 148 -5.15 26.48 4.17
CA HIS A 148 -5.93 25.53 3.37
C HIS A 148 -6.16 24.23 4.15
N PRO A 149 -7.43 23.89 4.51
CA PRO A 149 -7.74 22.59 5.07
C PRO A 149 -7.59 21.46 4.02
N VAL A 150 -7.09 20.29 4.45
CA VAL A 150 -6.87 19.12 3.57
C VAL A 150 -7.65 17.89 4.03
N THR A 151 -8.75 18.08 4.74
CA THR A 151 -9.60 16.99 5.20
C THR A 151 -10.62 16.60 4.13
N GLN A 152 -10.94 15.31 4.01
CA GLN A 152 -11.96 14.83 3.07
C GLN A 152 -13.32 15.50 3.34
N PHE A 153 -13.63 15.78 4.62
CA PHE A 153 -14.84 16.50 4.99
C PHE A 153 -14.87 17.93 4.42
N TRP A 154 -13.75 18.65 4.41
CA TRP A 154 -13.68 19.98 3.83
C TRP A 154 -13.96 19.93 2.33
N TYR A 155 -13.32 19.02 1.58
CA TYR A 155 -13.56 18.86 0.15
C TYR A 155 -15.03 18.52 -0.14
N ALA A 156 -15.60 17.59 0.62
CA ALA A 156 -17.02 17.23 0.47
C ALA A 156 -17.94 18.43 0.67
N LYS A 157 -17.67 19.30 1.65
CA LYS A 157 -18.43 20.55 1.85
C LYS A 157 -18.33 21.53 0.68
N GLN A 158 -17.23 21.50 -0.04
CA GLN A 158 -17.01 22.30 -1.24
C GLN A 158 -17.62 21.65 -2.50
N GLY A 159 -18.23 20.48 -2.38
CA GLY A 159 -18.73 19.70 -3.52
C GLY A 159 -17.62 19.07 -4.37
N ILE A 160 -16.41 18.96 -3.83
CA ILE A 160 -15.25 18.35 -4.51
C ILE A 160 -15.19 16.88 -4.16
N ILE A 161 -15.28 16.03 -5.16
CA ILE A 161 -15.03 14.60 -5.03
C ILE A 161 -13.52 14.37 -5.25
N THR A 162 -12.84 13.88 -4.24
CA THR A 162 -11.41 13.57 -4.32
C THR A 162 -11.18 12.15 -4.87
N PRO A 163 -9.97 11.84 -5.40
CA PRO A 163 -9.64 10.49 -5.82
C PRO A 163 -9.81 9.45 -4.71
N GLU A 164 -9.54 9.82 -3.46
CA GLU A 164 -9.75 8.95 -2.30
C GLU A 164 -11.23 8.63 -2.07
N MET A 165 -12.13 9.60 -2.24
CA MET A 165 -13.58 9.38 -2.12
C MET A 165 -14.06 8.43 -3.21
N GLU A 166 -13.64 8.65 -4.45
CA GLU A 166 -13.99 7.78 -5.57
C GLU A 166 -13.44 6.36 -5.39
N TYR A 167 -12.18 6.24 -4.94
CA TYR A 167 -11.59 4.93 -4.63
C TYR A 167 -12.43 4.15 -3.61
N ILE A 168 -12.83 4.81 -2.53
CA ILE A 168 -13.66 4.18 -1.50
C ILE A 168 -15.06 3.82 -2.04
N ALA A 169 -15.68 4.71 -2.82
CA ALA A 169 -16.98 4.43 -3.42
C ALA A 169 -16.95 3.19 -4.33
N ILE A 170 -15.94 3.09 -5.21
CA ILE A 170 -15.77 1.92 -6.06
C ILE A 170 -15.55 0.66 -5.22
N ARG A 171 -14.73 0.73 -4.18
CA ARG A 171 -14.44 -0.40 -3.30
C ARG A 171 -15.71 -0.89 -2.58
N GLU A 172 -16.46 0.01 -1.97
CA GLU A 172 -17.66 -0.34 -1.19
C GLU A 172 -18.80 -0.85 -2.09
N ASN A 173 -18.91 -0.33 -3.33
CA ASN A 173 -19.87 -0.81 -4.31
C ASN A 173 -19.40 -2.07 -5.05
N MET A 174 -18.25 -2.67 -4.65
CA MET A 174 -17.66 -3.87 -5.27
C MET A 174 -17.42 -3.71 -6.78
N GLY A 175 -17.28 -2.46 -7.26
CA GLY A 175 -17.09 -2.13 -8.66
C GLY A 175 -18.32 -2.37 -9.54
N LEU A 176 -19.51 -2.28 -8.95
CA LEU A 176 -20.81 -2.36 -9.66
C LEU A 176 -21.12 -1.04 -10.34
#